data_4f894c11265175b0861e6ec4ccac34a0
#
_entry.id   4f894c11265175b0861e6ec4ccac34a0
#
_cell.length_a   1.000
_cell.length_b   1.000
_cell.length_c   1.000
_cell.angle_alpha   90.00
_cell.angle_beta   90.00
_cell.angle_gamma   90.00
#
_symmetry.space_group_name_H-M   'P 1'
#
loop_
_entity.id
_entity.type
_entity.pdbx_description
1 polymer ?
#
loop_
_entity_poly.entity_id
_entity_poly.type
_entity_poly.pdbx_seq_one_letter_code
_entity_poly.pdbx_strand_id
1 'polypeptide(L)'
;MEEKTLKDLFIKTRRQYIKLLEFFDLTQQLGEAVDRKDEVSVQMLLHMREDPIHDLKEIEAQLHEGVLKLPEEEAIRAHQLLTGSEAQKKEEEPLCSQVAQNRRLLDRSQELDRRVSLRIDGRHSFYSKFRT
;
A
#
# COMPACT_ATOMS: atom_id res chain seq x y z
N MET A 1 -10.03 1.72 24.00
CA MET A 1 -9.91 2.73 22.90
C MET A 1 -11.30 3.17 22.51
N GLU A 2 -11.48 4.46 22.30
CA GLU A 2 -12.79 5.01 21.94
C GLU A 2 -13.23 4.52 20.57
N GLU A 3 -14.54 4.34 20.42
CA GLU A 3 -15.15 3.93 19.16
C GLU A 3 -14.80 4.89 18.03
N LYS A 4 -14.77 6.19 18.31
CA LYS A 4 -14.42 7.23 17.35
C LYS A 4 -12.99 7.05 16.84
N THR A 5 -12.06 6.71 17.72
CA THR A 5 -10.66 6.47 17.36
C THR A 5 -10.54 5.24 16.44
N LEU A 6 -11.24 4.16 16.79
CA LEU A 6 -11.26 2.95 15.96
C LEU A 6 -11.83 3.21 14.57
N LYS A 7 -12.91 3.99 14.49
CA LYS A 7 -13.50 4.38 13.20
C LYS A 7 -12.55 5.21 12.37
N ASP A 8 -11.85 6.15 12.99
CA ASP A 8 -10.88 7.00 12.27
C ASP A 8 -9.74 6.16 11.69
N LEU A 9 -9.20 5.24 12.49
CA LEU A 9 -8.17 4.30 12.02
C LEU A 9 -8.70 3.42 10.89
N PHE A 10 -9.94 2.94 11.01
CA PHE A 10 -10.56 2.12 9.99
C PHE A 10 -10.71 2.87 8.67
N ILE A 11 -11.18 4.11 8.72
CA ILE A 11 -11.37 4.94 7.50
C ILE A 11 -10.04 5.13 6.79
N LYS A 12 -8.99 5.46 7.53
CA LYS A 12 -7.65 5.64 6.94
C LYS A 12 -7.10 4.33 6.37
N THR A 13 -7.30 3.22 7.07
CA THR A 13 -6.87 1.90 6.62
C THR A 13 -7.64 1.47 5.36
N ARG A 14 -8.92 1.83 5.28
CA ARG A 14 -9.73 1.60 4.07
C ARG A 14 -9.22 2.42 2.89
N ARG A 15 -8.81 3.66 3.13
CA ARG A 15 -8.20 4.50 2.09
C ARG A 15 -6.88 3.90 1.60
N GLN A 16 -6.09 3.31 2.51
CA GLN A 16 -4.88 2.58 2.10
C GLN A 16 -5.21 1.46 1.12
N TYR A 17 -6.27 0.71 1.41
CA TYR A 17 -6.69 -0.39 0.54
C TYR A 17 -6.99 0.11 -0.87
N ILE A 18 -7.73 1.22 -0.99
CA ILE A 18 -8.08 1.81 -2.28
C ILE A 18 -6.82 2.21 -3.06
N LYS A 19 -5.85 2.81 -2.39
CA LYS A 19 -4.60 3.22 -3.03
C LYS A 19 -3.71 2.03 -3.39
N LEU A 20 -3.71 0.99 -2.58
CA LEU A 20 -3.04 -0.26 -2.91
C LEU A 20 -3.63 -0.92 -4.15
N LEU A 21 -4.97 -0.89 -4.30
CA LEU A 21 -5.63 -1.40 -5.50
C LEU A 21 -5.22 -0.61 -6.75
N GLU A 22 -5.16 0.72 -6.67
CA GLU A 22 -4.68 1.53 -7.78
C GLU A 22 -3.25 1.15 -8.18
N PHE A 23 -2.38 1.03 -7.19
CA PHE A 23 -0.98 0.64 -7.43
C PHE A 23 -0.90 -0.75 -8.06
N PHE A 24 -1.66 -1.70 -7.54
CA PHE A 24 -1.70 -3.06 -8.06
C PHE A 24 -2.17 -3.09 -9.52
N ASP A 25 -3.27 -2.39 -9.83
CA ASP A 25 -3.80 -2.32 -11.19
C ASP A 25 -2.80 -1.70 -12.16
N LEU A 26 -2.17 -0.60 -11.77
CA LEU A 26 -1.16 0.06 -12.61
C LEU A 26 0.06 -0.84 -12.82
N THR A 27 0.43 -1.61 -11.81
CA THR A 27 1.55 -2.56 -11.91
C THR A 27 1.22 -3.72 -12.85
N GLN A 28 -0.02 -4.21 -12.84
CA GLN A 28 -0.48 -5.22 -13.81
C GLN A 28 -0.41 -4.68 -15.24
N GLN A 29 -0.92 -3.48 -15.46
CA GLN A 29 -0.86 -2.83 -16.77
C GLN A 29 0.57 -2.61 -17.22
N LEU A 30 1.44 -2.24 -16.30
CA LEU A 30 2.87 -2.08 -16.57
C LEU A 30 3.49 -3.39 -17.03
N GLY A 31 3.18 -4.50 -16.36
CA GLY A 31 3.64 -5.83 -16.77
C GLY A 31 3.19 -6.20 -18.17
N GLU A 32 1.93 -5.90 -18.50
CA GLU A 32 1.39 -6.14 -19.83
C GLU A 32 2.09 -5.29 -20.89
N ALA A 33 2.36 -4.01 -20.59
CA ALA A 33 3.07 -3.12 -21.50
C ALA A 33 4.51 -3.59 -21.76
N VAL A 34 5.19 -4.07 -20.72
CA VAL A 34 6.53 -4.65 -20.86
C VAL A 34 6.49 -5.88 -21.78
N ASP A 35 5.51 -6.76 -21.58
CA ASP A 35 5.40 -7.99 -22.38
C ASP A 35 5.13 -7.72 -23.86
N ARG A 36 4.34 -6.69 -24.18
CA ARG A 36 4.11 -6.31 -25.58
C ARG A 36 5.13 -5.32 -26.14
N LYS A 37 6.16 -5.00 -25.36
CA LYS A 37 7.26 -4.09 -25.76
C LYS A 37 6.79 -2.68 -26.11
N ASP A 38 5.78 -2.22 -25.40
CA ASP A 38 5.20 -0.88 -25.54
C ASP A 38 5.91 0.11 -24.61
N GLU A 39 7.01 0.67 -25.07
CA GLU A 39 7.86 1.55 -24.25
C GLU A 39 7.17 2.84 -23.82
N VAL A 40 6.32 3.39 -24.68
CA VAL A 40 5.57 4.62 -24.37
C VAL A 40 4.63 4.36 -23.19
N SER A 41 3.87 3.26 -23.23
CA SER A 41 2.99 2.88 -22.14
C SER A 41 3.77 2.56 -20.87
N VAL A 42 4.93 1.91 -20.97
CA VAL A 42 5.79 1.62 -19.81
C VAL A 42 6.17 2.92 -19.10
N GLN A 43 6.65 3.91 -19.82
CA GLN A 43 7.04 5.19 -19.22
C GLN A 43 5.85 5.92 -18.60
N MET A 44 4.71 5.94 -19.29
CA MET A 44 3.49 6.56 -18.78
C MET A 44 3.02 5.89 -17.49
N LEU A 45 2.99 4.56 -17.47
CA LEU A 45 2.53 3.80 -16.29
C LEU A 45 3.47 3.93 -15.10
N LEU A 46 4.77 3.96 -15.34
CA LEU A 46 5.75 4.24 -14.27
C LEU A 46 5.48 5.59 -13.63
N HIS A 47 5.16 6.59 -14.45
CA HIS A 47 4.83 7.91 -13.94
C HIS A 47 3.49 7.91 -13.19
N MET A 48 2.47 7.25 -13.73
CA MET A 48 1.15 7.18 -13.08
C MET A 48 1.19 6.50 -11.71
N ARG A 49 2.09 5.54 -11.49
CA ARG A 49 2.22 4.86 -10.19
C ARG A 49 2.73 5.78 -9.08
N GLU A 50 3.31 6.91 -9.42
CA GLU A 50 3.84 7.86 -8.42
C GLU A 50 2.73 8.42 -7.52
N ASP A 51 1.54 8.66 -8.08
CA ASP A 51 0.41 9.21 -7.33
C ASP A 51 -0.08 8.29 -6.20
N PRO A 52 -0.45 7.03 -6.45
CA PRO A 52 -0.86 6.15 -5.35
C PRO A 52 0.28 5.88 -4.36
N ILE A 53 1.53 5.83 -4.79
CA ILE A 53 2.68 5.69 -3.88
C ILE A 53 2.75 6.89 -2.94
N HIS A 54 2.62 8.11 -3.48
CA HIS A 54 2.62 9.34 -2.68
C HIS A 54 1.45 9.34 -1.69
N ASP A 55 0.25 9.00 -2.15
CA ASP A 55 -0.94 8.93 -1.30
C ASP A 55 -0.79 7.92 -0.16
N LEU A 56 -0.20 6.76 -0.45
CA LEU A 56 0.08 5.74 0.57
C LEU A 56 1.03 6.25 1.65
N LYS A 57 2.06 6.99 1.26
CA LYS A 57 3.00 7.59 2.21
C LYS A 57 2.32 8.63 3.09
N GLU A 58 1.44 9.43 2.52
CA GLU A 58 0.67 10.41 3.28
C GLU A 58 -0.27 9.75 4.30
N ILE A 59 -0.98 8.71 3.88
CA ILE A 59 -1.89 7.98 4.76
C ILE A 59 -1.12 7.34 5.91
N GLU A 60 0.03 6.73 5.61
CA GLU A 60 0.89 6.13 6.63
C GLU A 60 1.36 7.18 7.65
N ALA A 61 1.76 8.35 7.17
CA ALA A 61 2.17 9.45 8.06
C ALA A 61 1.00 9.92 8.93
N GLN A 62 -0.21 10.02 8.38
CA GLN A 62 -1.42 10.39 9.12
C GLN A 62 -1.76 9.36 10.19
N LEU A 63 -1.64 8.07 9.86
CA LEU A 63 -1.87 7.00 10.83
C LEU A 63 -0.85 7.06 11.97
N HIS A 64 0.41 7.22 11.65
CA HIS A 64 1.48 7.34 12.64
C HIS A 64 1.27 8.54 13.56
N GLU A 65 0.96 9.70 12.99
CA GLU A 65 0.69 10.92 13.75
C GLU A 65 -0.53 10.74 14.65
N GLY A 66 -1.60 10.13 14.14
CA GLY A 66 -2.80 9.85 14.92
C GLY A 66 -2.53 8.95 16.12
N VAL A 67 -1.71 7.93 15.94
CA VAL A 67 -1.31 7.01 17.02
C VAL A 67 -0.50 7.75 18.08
N LEU A 68 0.43 8.61 17.66
CA LEU A 68 1.27 9.37 18.61
C LEU A 68 0.47 10.32 19.51
N LYS A 69 -0.70 10.75 19.07
CA LYS A 69 -1.58 11.64 19.84
C LYS A 69 -2.42 10.92 20.89
N LEU A 70 -2.44 9.59 20.87
CA LEU A 70 -3.22 8.80 21.81
C LEU A 70 -2.50 8.66 23.16
N PRO A 71 -3.25 8.43 24.25
CA PRO A 71 -2.63 8.01 25.51
C PRO A 71 -1.78 6.75 25.29
N GLU A 72 -0.72 6.60 26.06
CA GLU A 72 0.30 5.56 25.84
C GLU A 72 -0.28 4.16 25.64
N GLU A 73 -1.20 3.73 26.52
CA GLU A 73 -1.79 2.39 26.41
C GLU A 73 -2.60 2.21 25.13
N GLU A 74 -3.35 3.24 24.76
CA GLU A 74 -4.13 3.22 23.53
C GLU A 74 -3.23 3.27 22.31
N ALA A 75 -2.13 4.04 22.35
CA ALA A 75 -1.16 4.10 21.26
C ALA A 75 -0.52 2.73 21.03
N ILE A 76 -0.15 2.03 22.09
CA ILE A 76 0.40 0.67 21.98
C ILE A 76 -0.61 -0.27 21.35
N ARG A 77 -1.86 -0.22 21.78
CA ARG A 77 -2.91 -1.09 21.24
C ARG A 77 -3.19 -0.75 19.78
N ALA A 78 -3.29 0.53 19.43
CA ALA A 78 -3.48 0.96 18.04
C ALA A 78 -2.36 0.45 17.15
N HIS A 79 -1.12 0.56 17.60
CA HIS A 79 0.03 0.05 16.84
C HIS A 79 -0.07 -1.47 16.62
N GLN A 80 -0.45 -2.22 17.66
CA GLN A 80 -0.65 -3.66 17.55
C GLN A 80 -1.71 -4.01 16.50
N LEU A 81 -2.85 -3.31 16.54
CA LEU A 81 -3.94 -3.56 15.59
C LEU A 81 -3.50 -3.23 14.16
N LEU A 82 -2.82 -2.11 13.97
CA LEU A 82 -2.34 -1.68 12.65
C LEU A 82 -1.23 -2.57 12.10
N THR A 83 -0.53 -3.30 12.95
CA THR A 83 0.52 -4.24 12.53
C THR A 83 0.05 -5.68 12.45
N GLY A 84 -1.25 -5.93 12.64
CA GLY A 84 -1.85 -7.23 12.35
C GLY A 84 -2.18 -8.10 13.55
N SER A 85 -2.22 -7.55 14.75
CA SER A 85 -2.65 -8.30 15.92
C SER A 85 -4.13 -8.65 15.85
N GLU A 86 -4.51 -9.76 16.48
CA GLU A 86 -5.90 -10.19 16.52
C GLU A 86 -6.75 -9.27 17.38
N ALA A 87 -8.05 -9.22 17.07
CA ALA A 87 -9.03 -8.46 17.85
C ALA A 87 -9.20 -9.09 19.23
N GLN A 88 -9.16 -8.26 20.27
CA GLN A 88 -9.49 -8.65 21.64
C GLN A 88 -10.91 -8.27 22.01
N LYS A 89 -11.47 -7.32 21.27
CA LYS A 89 -12.83 -6.82 21.47
C LYS A 89 -13.56 -6.82 20.11
N LYS A 90 -14.87 -6.95 20.17
CA LYS A 90 -15.70 -6.98 18.98
C LYS A 90 -15.57 -5.70 18.14
N GLU A 91 -15.43 -4.57 18.80
CA GLU A 91 -15.28 -3.26 18.13
C GLU A 91 -14.02 -3.16 17.29
N GLU A 92 -13.01 -3.97 17.60
CA GLU A 92 -11.73 -3.99 16.87
C GLU A 92 -11.78 -4.85 15.59
N GLU A 93 -12.78 -5.72 15.47
CA GLU A 93 -12.84 -6.68 14.36
C GLU A 93 -12.82 -6.03 12.97
N PRO A 94 -13.58 -4.95 12.68
CA PRO A 94 -13.53 -4.33 11.37
C PRO A 94 -12.15 -3.83 10.99
N LEU A 95 -11.45 -3.20 11.93
CA LEU A 95 -10.08 -2.71 11.71
C LEU A 95 -9.13 -3.88 11.46
N CYS A 96 -9.19 -4.92 12.28
CA CYS A 96 -8.34 -6.11 12.11
C CYS A 96 -8.55 -6.78 10.76
N SER A 97 -9.80 -6.90 10.34
CA SER A 97 -10.16 -7.47 9.04
C SER A 97 -9.59 -6.65 7.90
N GLN A 98 -9.71 -5.33 7.97
CA GLN A 98 -9.19 -4.44 6.94
C GLN A 98 -7.66 -4.47 6.89
N VAL A 99 -7.00 -4.45 8.03
CA VAL A 99 -5.54 -4.54 8.11
C VAL A 99 -5.04 -5.85 7.47
N ALA A 100 -5.71 -6.97 7.79
CA ALA A 100 -5.36 -8.26 7.20
C ALA A 100 -5.50 -8.26 5.69
N GLN A 101 -6.58 -7.67 5.19
CA GLN A 101 -6.83 -7.54 3.75
C GLN A 101 -5.75 -6.69 3.08
N ASN A 102 -5.39 -5.56 3.70
CA ASN A 102 -4.35 -4.67 3.19
C ASN A 102 -2.99 -5.37 3.12
N ARG A 103 -2.66 -6.16 4.14
CA ARG A 103 -1.38 -6.90 4.18
C ARG A 103 -1.30 -7.93 3.07
N ARG A 104 -2.38 -8.65 2.82
CA ARG A 104 -2.42 -9.62 1.70
C ARG A 104 -2.26 -8.92 0.35
N LEU A 105 -2.93 -7.80 0.16
CA LEU A 105 -2.83 -7.04 -1.09
C LEU A 105 -1.43 -6.43 -1.24
N LEU A 106 -0.84 -5.92 -0.16
CA LEU A 106 0.52 -5.39 -0.17
C LEU A 106 1.53 -6.47 -0.58
N ASP A 107 1.44 -7.66 0.01
CA ASP A 107 2.33 -8.78 -0.34
C ASP A 107 2.21 -9.15 -1.81
N ARG A 108 0.98 -9.22 -2.32
CA ARG A 108 0.73 -9.50 -3.74
C ARG A 108 1.27 -8.39 -4.64
N SER A 109 1.10 -7.15 -4.24
CA SER A 109 1.57 -5.99 -5.00
C SER A 109 3.09 -5.95 -5.06
N GLN A 110 3.77 -6.22 -3.95
CA GLN A 110 5.22 -6.26 -3.87
C GLN A 110 5.79 -7.39 -4.73
N GLU A 111 5.17 -8.56 -4.69
CA GLU A 111 5.60 -9.70 -5.50
C GLU A 111 5.42 -9.42 -6.99
N LEU A 112 4.29 -8.84 -7.37
CA LEU A 112 4.04 -8.46 -8.76
C LEU A 112 5.04 -7.39 -9.23
N ASP A 113 5.25 -6.36 -8.41
CA ASP A 113 6.20 -5.29 -8.73
C ASP A 113 7.61 -5.83 -8.89
N ARG A 114 8.04 -6.75 -8.02
CA ARG A 114 9.34 -7.40 -8.11
C ARG A 114 9.49 -8.14 -9.45
N ARG A 115 8.49 -8.90 -9.86
CA ARG A 115 8.53 -9.65 -11.12
C ARG A 115 8.56 -8.74 -12.34
N VAL A 116 7.75 -7.67 -12.31
CA VAL A 116 7.71 -6.69 -13.40
C VAL A 116 9.04 -5.94 -13.50
N SER A 117 9.59 -5.52 -12.36
CA SER A 117 10.87 -4.81 -12.31
C SER A 117 12.01 -5.67 -12.84
N LEU A 118 12.03 -6.96 -12.52
CA LEU A 118 13.03 -7.89 -13.06
C LEU A 118 12.92 -8.02 -14.59
N ARG A 119 11.71 -8.05 -15.14
CA ARG A 119 11.52 -8.11 -16.59
C ARG A 119 12.00 -6.83 -17.27
N ILE A 120 11.74 -5.68 -16.67
CA ILE A 120 12.23 -4.40 -17.19
C ILE A 120 13.76 -4.41 -17.20
N ASP A 121 14.39 -4.78 -16.08
CA ASP A 121 15.85 -4.80 -15.94
C ASP A 121 16.51 -5.84 -16.83
N GLY A 122 15.92 -7.03 -16.93
CA GLY A 122 16.44 -8.13 -17.73
C GLY A 122 16.31 -7.93 -19.23
N ARG A 123 15.35 -7.10 -19.68
CA ARG A 123 15.13 -6.86 -21.10
C ARG A 123 16.04 -5.81 -21.68
N HIS A 124 16.36 -4.81 -20.87
CA HIS A 124 17.03 -3.63 -21.38
C HIS A 124 18.03 -3.07 -20.40
N SER A 125 19.28 -3.27 -20.68
CA SER A 125 20.31 -2.38 -20.15
C SER A 125 20.00 -0.92 -20.46
N PHE A 126 19.12 -0.67 -21.40
CA PHE A 126 18.63 0.63 -21.78
C PHE A 126 17.66 1.23 -20.76
N TYR A 127 16.82 0.45 -20.08
CA TYR A 127 16.00 0.97 -18.97
C TYR A 127 16.85 1.39 -17.79
N SER A 128 17.95 0.71 -17.53
CA SER A 128 18.86 1.08 -16.45
C SER A 128 19.55 2.43 -16.70
N LYS A 129 19.67 2.86 -17.95
CA LYS A 129 20.21 4.18 -18.29
C LYS A 129 19.28 5.33 -17.91
N PHE A 130 17.99 5.07 -17.83
CA PHE A 130 17.01 6.08 -17.43
C PHE A 130 16.79 6.15 -15.92
N ARG A 131 17.31 5.20 -15.16
CA ARG A 131 17.20 5.15 -13.70
C ARG A 131 18.34 5.86 -13.01
N THR A 132 19.39 6.11 -13.73
CA THR A 132 20.51 6.87 -13.23
C THR A 132 20.41 8.31 -13.70
#